data_96a392b39879942e520e7f812b4dc91f
#
_entry.id   96a392b39879942e520e7f812b4dc91f
#
_cell.length_a   1.000
_cell.length_b   1.000
_cell.length_c   1.000
_cell.angle_alpha   90.00
_cell.angle_beta   90.00
_cell.angle_gamma   90.00
#
_symmetry.space_group_name_H-M   'P 1'
#
loop_
_entity.id
_entity.type
_entity.pdbx_description
1 polymer ?
#
loop_
_entity_poly.entity_id
_entity_poly.type
_entity_poly.pdbx_seq_one_letter_code
_entity_poly.pdbx_strand_id
1 'polypeptide(L)'
;SQAGDDIVVAGDGDNIIIAGSGVDEVTTGNDDDIIFGDNAKLTFNTQGQPTELLSTELDFGDVDTIIAGDGNNMIAGGRASDAITTGSGVDLVAGDNILITLTQGTASQTIPTLMTPVDDIGGNDVINLGAGGAFVIAGAGDDEVTNAAGDSVIIGDQGTIHFAANGLYANAFTGDVDIVGNDTLTGGSDSDVI
;
A
#
# COMPACT_ATOMS: atom_id res chain seq x y z
N SER A 1 1.16 12.90 20.57
CA SER A 1 0.84 11.48 20.66
C SER A 1 2.02 10.78 21.28
N GLN A 2 1.80 9.75 22.03
CA GLN A 2 2.90 8.88 22.45
C GLN A 2 3.02 7.82 21.34
N ALA A 3 4.17 7.78 20.69
CA ALA A 3 4.56 6.66 19.87
C ALA A 3 4.64 5.42 20.77
N GLY A 4 4.14 4.32 20.32
CA GLY A 4 4.20 3.05 21.05
C GLY A 4 4.36 1.92 20.07
N ASP A 5 5.25 0.99 20.38
CA ASP A 5 5.44 -0.21 19.57
C ASP A 5 4.27 -1.17 19.84
N ASP A 6 3.42 -1.36 18.87
CA ASP A 6 2.19 -2.13 18.99
C ASP A 6 2.26 -3.48 18.25
N ILE A 7 1.57 -4.48 18.78
CA ILE A 7 1.38 -5.77 18.11
C ILE A 7 -0.12 -5.93 17.86
N VAL A 8 -0.50 -5.89 16.58
CA VAL A 8 -1.89 -6.02 16.13
C VAL A 8 -2.08 -7.36 15.41
N VAL A 9 -2.97 -8.19 15.91
CA VAL A 9 -3.36 -9.43 15.26
C VAL A 9 -4.87 -9.39 15.02
N ALA A 10 -5.27 -9.15 13.78
CA ALA A 10 -6.63 -9.30 13.31
C ALA A 10 -6.81 -10.68 12.65
N GLY A 11 -8.00 -11.20 12.67
CA GLY A 11 -8.32 -12.47 12.02
C GLY A 11 -8.82 -12.25 10.60
N ASP A 12 -9.60 -13.23 10.11
CA ASP A 12 -10.31 -13.13 8.82
C ASP A 12 -11.39 -12.03 8.88
N GLY A 13 -11.82 -11.57 7.72
CA GLY A 13 -12.78 -10.50 7.52
C GLY A 13 -12.11 -9.18 7.17
N ASP A 14 -12.86 -8.28 6.54
CA ASP A 14 -12.37 -6.97 6.11
C ASP A 14 -12.00 -6.09 7.31
N ASN A 15 -10.72 -5.95 7.59
CA ASN A 15 -10.22 -5.18 8.72
C ASN A 15 -9.73 -3.80 8.28
N ILE A 16 -9.80 -2.84 9.19
CA ILE A 16 -9.21 -1.51 9.01
C ILE A 16 -8.28 -1.26 10.19
N ILE A 17 -6.98 -1.14 9.91
CA ILE A 17 -5.93 -0.99 10.91
C ILE A 17 -5.12 0.27 10.61
N ILE A 18 -4.91 1.08 11.63
CA ILE A 18 -3.94 2.18 11.64
C ILE A 18 -3.12 1.95 12.90
N ALA A 19 -1.89 1.48 12.75
CA ALA A 19 -1.05 1.15 13.90
C ALA A 19 -0.54 2.43 14.58
N GLY A 20 -0.08 3.38 13.82
CA GLY A 20 0.29 4.70 14.34
C GLY A 20 1.79 4.91 14.34
N SER A 21 2.30 5.77 15.21
CA SER A 21 3.75 6.00 15.30
C SER A 21 4.39 5.03 16.27
N GLY A 22 5.46 4.39 15.91
CA GLY A 22 6.19 3.39 16.67
C GLY A 22 6.63 2.25 15.77
N VAL A 23 7.38 1.32 16.29
CA VAL A 23 7.77 0.11 15.57
C VAL A 23 6.65 -0.92 15.75
N ASP A 24 5.81 -1.08 14.73
CA ASP A 24 4.59 -1.84 14.84
C ASP A 24 4.67 -3.19 14.09
N GLU A 25 3.97 -4.19 14.63
CA GLU A 25 3.81 -5.49 14.00
C GLU A 25 2.32 -5.76 13.75
N VAL A 26 1.90 -5.78 12.48
CA VAL A 26 0.52 -5.99 12.09
C VAL A 26 0.38 -7.30 11.33
N THR A 27 -0.54 -8.14 11.78
CA THR A 27 -0.88 -9.40 11.07
C THR A 27 -2.40 -9.48 10.89
N THR A 28 -2.84 -9.68 9.65
CA THR A 28 -4.24 -9.94 9.32
C THR A 28 -4.45 -11.34 8.74
N GLY A 29 -5.70 -11.78 8.65
CA GLY A 29 -6.10 -13.04 8.04
C GLY A 29 -6.48 -12.91 6.57
N ASN A 30 -7.53 -13.63 6.16
CA ASN A 30 -8.06 -13.55 4.79
C ASN A 30 -9.13 -12.45 4.70
N ASP A 31 -9.48 -12.09 3.48
CA ASP A 31 -10.42 -11.03 3.07
C ASP A 31 -9.75 -9.65 2.88
N ASP A 32 -10.51 -8.64 2.45
CA ASP A 32 -9.93 -7.38 1.95
C ASP A 32 -9.61 -6.41 3.10
N ASP A 33 -8.33 -6.21 3.39
CA ASP A 33 -7.88 -5.38 4.51
C ASP A 33 -7.38 -4.00 4.08
N ILE A 34 -7.53 -3.01 4.96
CA ILE A 34 -6.92 -1.68 4.87
C ILE A 34 -5.95 -1.52 6.03
N ILE A 35 -4.66 -1.37 5.73
CA ILE A 35 -3.61 -1.36 6.75
C ILE A 35 -2.68 -0.15 6.53
N PHE A 36 -2.48 0.63 7.59
CA PHE A 36 -1.44 1.65 7.68
C PHE A 36 -0.53 1.31 8.85
N GLY A 37 0.77 1.17 8.60
CA GLY A 37 1.79 1.05 9.64
C GLY A 37 1.81 2.32 10.47
N ASP A 38 1.89 3.45 9.82
CA ASP A 38 1.91 4.76 10.43
C ASP A 38 0.54 5.45 10.54
N ASN A 39 0.58 6.74 10.86
CA ASN A 39 -0.60 7.57 11.05
C ASN A 39 -1.39 7.79 9.76
N ALA A 40 -2.67 7.62 9.80
CA ALA A 40 -3.53 7.81 8.65
C ALA A 40 -4.90 8.41 8.98
N LYS A 41 -5.55 8.89 7.94
CA LYS A 41 -6.95 9.33 7.97
C LYS A 41 -7.72 8.60 6.89
N LEU A 42 -8.82 7.97 7.27
CA LEU A 42 -9.78 7.39 6.35
C LEU A 42 -11.03 8.27 6.31
N THR A 43 -11.52 8.53 5.10
CA THR A 43 -12.76 9.26 4.86
C THR A 43 -13.79 8.31 4.27
N PHE A 44 -15.01 8.36 4.78
CA PHE A 44 -16.11 7.49 4.36
C PHE A 44 -17.26 8.30 3.79
N ASN A 45 -18.00 7.71 2.85
CA ASN A 45 -19.26 8.27 2.37
C ASN A 45 -20.40 8.02 3.37
N THR A 46 -21.61 8.49 3.03
CA THR A 46 -22.79 8.33 3.89
C THR A 46 -23.29 6.89 4.02
N GLN A 47 -22.79 5.98 3.20
CA GLN A 47 -23.09 4.54 3.24
C GLN A 47 -22.03 3.75 4.05
N GLY A 48 -21.01 4.43 4.60
CA GLY A 48 -19.96 3.82 5.39
C GLY A 48 -18.84 3.18 4.55
N GLN A 49 -18.73 3.53 3.28
CA GLN A 49 -17.69 2.99 2.41
C GLN A 49 -16.52 3.98 2.29
N PRO A 50 -15.27 3.51 2.29
CA PRO A 50 -14.11 4.38 2.18
C PRO A 50 -14.08 5.12 0.83
N THR A 51 -13.68 6.39 0.87
CA THR A 51 -13.52 7.25 -0.32
C THR A 51 -12.13 7.84 -0.44
N GLU A 52 -11.40 7.90 0.67
CA GLU A 52 -10.04 8.40 0.71
C GLU A 52 -9.28 7.72 1.85
N LEU A 53 -8.08 7.26 1.55
CA LEU A 53 -7.09 6.77 2.48
C LEU A 53 -5.86 7.67 2.36
N LEU A 54 -5.44 8.30 3.44
CA LEU A 54 -4.40 9.33 3.42
C LEU A 54 -3.46 9.15 4.61
N SER A 55 -2.16 8.98 4.35
CA SER A 55 -1.13 9.08 5.38
C SER A 55 -1.10 10.49 5.96
N THR A 56 -0.94 10.61 7.27
CA THR A 56 -0.95 11.88 8.00
C THR A 56 0.18 11.93 9.02
N GLU A 57 0.46 13.09 9.61
CA GLU A 57 1.57 13.24 10.57
C GLU A 57 2.92 12.77 9.98
N LEU A 58 3.19 13.11 8.72
CA LEU A 58 4.26 12.57 7.87
C LEU A 58 5.68 12.68 8.42
N ASP A 59 5.90 13.52 9.44
CA ASP A 59 7.18 13.64 10.16
C ASP A 59 7.38 12.55 11.23
N PHE A 60 6.35 11.74 11.48
CA PHE A 60 6.33 10.72 12.54
C PHE A 60 5.99 9.37 11.97
N GLY A 61 6.87 8.42 12.12
CA GLY A 61 6.76 7.03 11.71
C GLY A 61 8.10 6.32 11.94
N ASP A 62 8.03 5.05 12.14
CA ASP A 62 9.16 4.17 12.40
C ASP A 62 9.01 2.89 11.57
N VAL A 63 9.94 1.94 11.74
CA VAL A 63 10.01 0.71 10.95
C VAL A 63 8.91 -0.27 11.34
N ASP A 64 8.05 -0.63 10.40
CA ASP A 64 6.93 -1.52 10.63
C ASP A 64 7.09 -2.88 9.94
N THR A 65 6.38 -3.86 10.48
CA THR A 65 6.25 -5.18 9.86
C THR A 65 4.77 -5.48 9.64
N ILE A 66 4.37 -5.60 8.37
CA ILE A 66 2.98 -5.83 7.97
C ILE A 66 2.89 -7.16 7.23
N ILE A 67 2.05 -8.06 7.74
CA ILE A 67 1.74 -9.34 7.12
C ILE A 67 0.23 -9.38 6.87
N ALA A 68 -0.16 -9.14 5.64
CA ALA A 68 -1.54 -9.31 5.19
C ALA A 68 -1.74 -10.72 4.61
N GLY A 69 -2.90 -11.29 4.85
CA GLY A 69 -3.27 -12.60 4.30
C GLY A 69 -3.75 -12.52 2.85
N ASP A 70 -4.60 -13.48 2.47
CA ASP A 70 -5.24 -13.47 1.16
C ASP A 70 -6.36 -12.42 1.12
N GLY A 71 -6.58 -11.81 -0.04
CA GLY A 71 -7.58 -10.75 -0.25
C GLY A 71 -7.02 -9.64 -1.11
N ASN A 72 -7.85 -8.63 -1.42
CA ASN A 72 -7.38 -7.46 -2.15
C ASN A 72 -7.07 -6.35 -1.15
N ASN A 73 -5.86 -6.33 -0.67
CA ASN A 73 -5.46 -5.49 0.44
C ASN A 73 -5.03 -4.09 -0.05
N MET A 74 -5.22 -3.07 0.80
CA MET A 74 -4.69 -1.73 0.60
C MET A 74 -3.75 -1.41 1.75
N ILE A 75 -2.47 -1.30 1.45
CA ILE A 75 -1.42 -1.23 2.47
C ILE A 75 -0.52 -0.02 2.23
N ALA A 76 -0.18 0.68 3.29
CA ALA A 76 0.91 1.65 3.32
C ALA A 76 1.81 1.35 4.53
N GLY A 77 3.11 1.16 4.29
CA GLY A 77 4.12 1.09 5.34
C GLY A 77 4.16 2.41 6.10
N GLY A 78 4.52 3.45 5.43
CA GLY A 78 4.57 4.79 5.98
C GLY A 78 5.97 5.38 5.92
N ARG A 79 6.41 6.03 6.98
CA ARG A 79 7.77 6.56 7.05
C ARG A 79 8.74 5.48 7.56
N ALA A 80 9.97 5.53 7.08
CA ALA A 80 11.07 4.62 7.40
C ALA A 80 11.01 3.30 6.63
N SER A 81 11.86 2.33 7.02
CA SER A 81 12.10 1.14 6.20
C SER A 81 11.22 -0.01 6.64
N ASP A 82 10.18 -0.27 5.88
CA ASP A 82 9.11 -1.18 6.25
C ASP A 82 9.27 -2.57 5.60
N ALA A 83 8.69 -3.57 6.24
CA ALA A 83 8.61 -4.93 5.73
C ALA A 83 7.16 -5.34 5.50
N ILE A 84 6.75 -5.44 4.24
CA ILE A 84 5.38 -5.74 3.84
C ILE A 84 5.33 -7.09 3.15
N THR A 85 4.42 -7.96 3.59
CA THR A 85 4.16 -9.26 2.95
C THR A 85 2.66 -9.42 2.73
N THR A 86 2.25 -9.80 1.50
CA THR A 86 0.85 -10.10 1.18
C THR A 86 0.66 -11.54 0.75
N GLY A 87 -0.58 -12.03 0.81
CA GLY A 87 -1.00 -13.32 0.29
C GLY A 87 -1.44 -13.25 -1.16
N SER A 88 -2.46 -14.04 -1.52
CA SER A 88 -3.05 -14.02 -2.86
C SER A 88 -4.18 -12.99 -2.95
N GLY A 89 -4.30 -12.35 -4.09
CA GLY A 89 -5.29 -11.29 -4.37
C GLY A 89 -4.67 -10.19 -5.22
N VAL A 90 -5.40 -9.12 -5.44
CA VAL A 90 -4.89 -7.95 -6.15
C VAL A 90 -4.68 -6.82 -5.16
N ASP A 91 -3.44 -6.62 -4.76
CA ASP A 91 -3.10 -5.70 -3.69
C ASP A 91 -2.72 -4.29 -4.21
N LEU A 92 -3.04 -3.26 -3.42
CA LEU A 92 -2.50 -1.91 -3.59
C LEU A 92 -1.51 -1.67 -2.45
N VAL A 93 -0.24 -1.54 -2.77
CA VAL A 93 0.83 -1.44 -1.76
C VAL A 93 1.67 -0.19 -2.00
N ALA A 94 1.86 0.58 -0.95
CA ALA A 94 2.87 1.63 -0.88
C ALA A 94 3.91 1.26 0.20
N GLY A 95 5.19 1.41 -0.10
CA GLY A 95 6.23 1.36 0.93
C GLY A 95 6.06 2.56 1.85
N ASP A 96 6.00 3.73 1.27
CA ASP A 96 5.95 5.01 1.97
C ASP A 96 4.53 5.60 2.13
N ASN A 97 4.50 6.87 2.51
CA ASN A 97 3.30 7.67 2.70
C ASN A 97 2.49 7.86 1.42
N ILE A 98 1.20 7.65 1.47
CA ILE A 98 0.34 7.53 0.29
C ILE A 98 -0.99 8.27 0.42
N LEU A 99 -1.54 8.69 -0.71
CA LEU A 99 -2.94 9.00 -0.91
C LEU A 99 -3.54 7.98 -1.88
N ILE A 100 -4.58 7.29 -1.45
CA ILE A 100 -5.43 6.47 -2.32
C ILE A 100 -6.83 7.07 -2.33
N THR A 101 -7.32 7.42 -3.52
CA THR A 101 -8.71 7.86 -3.68
C THR A 101 -9.55 6.75 -4.29
N LEU A 102 -10.78 6.62 -3.81
CA LEU A 102 -11.67 5.54 -4.10
C LEU A 102 -13.01 6.06 -4.60
N THR A 103 -13.67 5.32 -5.46
CA THR A 103 -15.05 5.59 -5.89
C THR A 103 -15.92 4.36 -5.74
N GLN A 104 -17.23 4.56 -5.78
CA GLN A 104 -18.18 3.47 -5.69
C GLN A 104 -18.39 2.83 -7.06
N GLY A 105 -18.17 1.53 -7.13
CA GLY A 105 -18.59 0.71 -8.26
C GLY A 105 -20.08 0.34 -8.20
N THR A 106 -20.53 -0.39 -9.19
CA THR A 106 -21.82 -1.08 -9.15
C THR A 106 -21.75 -2.24 -8.15
N ALA A 107 -22.74 -2.44 -7.31
CA ALA A 107 -22.78 -3.52 -6.33
C ALA A 107 -21.93 -3.32 -5.05
N SER A 108 -21.81 -2.09 -4.59
CA SER A 108 -21.10 -1.72 -3.34
C SER A 108 -19.58 -1.97 -3.34
N GLN A 109 -19.01 -2.33 -4.47
CA GLN A 109 -17.57 -2.49 -4.60
C GLN A 109 -16.85 -1.14 -4.54
N THR A 110 -15.82 -1.05 -3.75
CA THR A 110 -14.91 0.10 -3.73
C THR A 110 -13.89 -0.03 -4.84
N ILE A 111 -13.72 1.02 -5.62
CA ILE A 111 -12.83 1.02 -6.80
C ILE A 111 -11.76 2.10 -6.61
N PRO A 112 -10.47 1.77 -6.62
CA PRO A 112 -9.43 2.77 -6.62
C PRO A 112 -9.51 3.64 -7.88
N THR A 113 -9.21 4.92 -7.74
CA THR A 113 -9.16 5.86 -8.86
C THR A 113 -7.80 6.51 -9.02
N LEU A 114 -7.08 6.66 -7.90
CA LEU A 114 -5.75 7.25 -7.85
C LEU A 114 -4.98 6.63 -6.70
N MET A 115 -3.69 6.35 -6.93
CA MET A 115 -2.69 6.04 -5.92
C MET A 115 -1.49 6.93 -6.17
N THR A 116 -1.06 7.72 -5.20
CA THR A 116 0.05 8.69 -5.36
C THR A 116 0.69 8.99 -4.01
N PRO A 117 2.03 9.12 -3.94
CA PRO A 117 2.71 9.58 -2.74
C PRO A 117 2.24 10.96 -2.28
N VAL A 118 2.39 11.26 -1.00
CA VAL A 118 2.00 12.55 -0.42
C VAL A 118 3.18 13.40 0.03
N ASP A 119 4.35 12.81 0.10
CA ASP A 119 5.62 13.49 0.37
C ASP A 119 6.79 12.75 -0.30
N ASP A 120 7.99 13.24 -0.05
CA ASP A 120 9.23 12.74 -0.62
C ASP A 120 10.11 12.08 0.47
N ILE A 121 9.51 11.65 1.56
CA ILE A 121 10.19 11.07 2.71
C ILE A 121 9.78 9.62 2.82
N GLY A 122 10.77 8.74 2.90
CA GLY A 122 10.56 7.31 3.01
C GLY A 122 11.80 6.57 3.47
N GLY A 123 11.76 5.28 3.37
CA GLY A 123 12.82 4.39 3.77
C GLY A 123 13.16 3.36 2.71
N ASN A 124 13.99 2.41 3.06
CA ASN A 124 14.32 1.30 2.17
C ASN A 124 13.38 0.13 2.51
N ASP A 125 12.39 -0.08 1.68
CA ASP A 125 11.32 -1.01 1.96
C ASP A 125 11.57 -2.41 1.37
N VAL A 126 11.02 -3.42 2.03
CA VAL A 126 11.02 -4.79 1.55
C VAL A 126 9.57 -5.25 1.35
N ILE A 127 9.14 -5.34 0.10
CA ILE A 127 7.77 -5.68 -0.27
C ILE A 127 7.73 -7.06 -0.94
N ASN A 128 7.14 -8.04 -0.26
CA ASN A 128 6.97 -9.40 -0.75
C ASN A 128 5.50 -9.67 -1.07
N LEU A 129 5.17 -9.74 -2.34
CA LEU A 129 3.81 -9.97 -2.81
C LEU A 129 3.59 -11.46 -3.09
N GLY A 130 2.39 -11.92 -2.76
CA GLY A 130 1.97 -13.28 -3.06
C GLY A 130 1.53 -13.49 -4.50
N ALA A 131 0.52 -14.31 -4.71
CA ALA A 131 -0.01 -14.59 -6.04
C ALA A 131 -1.31 -13.79 -6.29
N GLY A 132 -1.44 -13.17 -7.47
CA GLY A 132 -2.66 -12.43 -7.84
C GLY A 132 -2.40 -11.10 -8.52
N GLY A 133 -1.19 -10.62 -8.47
CA GLY A 133 -0.78 -9.33 -9.00
C GLY A 133 -0.89 -8.20 -7.99
N ALA A 134 -0.34 -7.05 -8.34
CA ALA A 134 -0.37 -5.90 -7.46
C ALA A 134 -0.18 -4.57 -8.19
N PHE A 135 -0.54 -3.49 -7.51
CA PHE A 135 -0.19 -2.13 -7.87
C PHE A 135 0.70 -1.58 -6.76
N VAL A 136 1.96 -1.33 -7.07
CA VAL A 136 2.98 -0.95 -6.09
C VAL A 136 3.59 0.40 -6.44
N ILE A 137 3.74 1.24 -5.43
CA ILE A 137 4.64 2.39 -5.42
C ILE A 137 5.55 2.18 -4.22
N ALA A 138 6.81 1.78 -4.46
CA ALA A 138 7.72 1.50 -3.36
C ALA A 138 8.08 2.80 -2.63
N GLY A 139 8.48 3.84 -3.35
CA GLY A 139 8.57 5.16 -2.75
C GLY A 139 9.96 5.78 -2.82
N ALA A 140 10.40 6.39 -1.73
CA ALA A 140 11.70 7.03 -1.64
C ALA A 140 12.68 6.12 -0.90
N GLY A 141 13.75 5.69 -1.53
CA GLY A 141 14.73 4.83 -0.88
C GLY A 141 15.32 3.80 -1.84
N ASP A 142 16.17 2.93 -1.34
CA ASP A 142 16.66 1.77 -2.10
C ASP A 142 15.72 0.57 -1.74
N ASP A 143 14.73 0.31 -2.58
CA ASP A 143 13.64 -0.61 -2.27
C ASP A 143 13.81 -2.00 -2.89
N GLU A 144 13.26 -3.02 -2.23
CA GLU A 144 13.21 -4.37 -2.76
C GLU A 144 11.76 -4.83 -2.90
N VAL A 145 11.27 -5.00 -4.14
CA VAL A 145 9.94 -5.51 -4.44
C VAL A 145 10.04 -6.84 -5.14
N THR A 146 9.39 -7.86 -4.58
CA THR A 146 9.29 -9.19 -5.18
C THR A 146 7.82 -9.59 -5.34
N ASN A 147 7.38 -9.79 -6.57
CA ASN A 147 6.08 -10.38 -6.88
C ASN A 147 6.24 -11.87 -7.20
N ALA A 148 5.44 -12.71 -6.59
CA ALA A 148 5.50 -14.15 -6.83
C ALA A 148 4.83 -14.55 -8.16
N ALA A 149 3.64 -14.00 -8.45
CA ALA A 149 2.88 -14.27 -9.67
C ALA A 149 1.72 -13.28 -9.84
N GLY A 150 1.17 -13.19 -11.05
CA GLY A 150 0.08 -12.30 -11.41
C GLY A 150 0.58 -11.02 -12.07
N ASP A 151 -0.28 -10.42 -12.89
CA ASP A 151 0.04 -9.18 -13.62
C ASP A 151 0.18 -8.02 -12.63
N SER A 152 1.32 -7.35 -12.60
CA SER A 152 1.60 -6.27 -11.65
C SER A 152 2.04 -4.97 -12.34
N VAL A 153 1.80 -3.85 -11.66
CA VAL A 153 2.38 -2.55 -11.99
C VAL A 153 3.23 -2.13 -10.81
N ILE A 154 4.53 -2.04 -11.01
CA ILE A 154 5.51 -1.72 -9.96
C ILE A 154 6.26 -0.46 -10.34
N ILE A 155 6.21 0.54 -9.48
CA ILE A 155 7.02 1.76 -9.55
C ILE A 155 7.97 1.71 -8.36
N GLY A 156 9.29 1.72 -8.62
CA GLY A 156 10.31 1.70 -7.57
C GLY A 156 10.33 3.01 -6.79
N ASP A 157 10.47 4.11 -7.50
CA ASP A 157 10.50 5.45 -6.91
C ASP A 157 9.09 6.07 -6.78
N GLN A 158 9.06 7.38 -6.68
CA GLN A 158 7.85 8.18 -6.66
C GLN A 158 7.07 8.10 -7.97
N GLY A 159 5.77 7.98 -7.90
CA GLY A 159 4.94 7.89 -9.09
C GLY A 159 3.44 7.98 -8.81
N THR A 160 2.66 7.82 -9.85
CA THR A 160 1.20 7.85 -9.74
C THR A 160 0.58 6.76 -10.60
N ILE A 161 -0.35 6.03 -10.03
CA ILE A 161 -1.14 5.02 -10.73
C ILE A 161 -2.59 5.50 -10.79
N HIS A 162 -3.12 5.58 -12.00
CA HIS A 162 -4.51 5.90 -12.28
C HIS A 162 -5.30 4.68 -12.67
N PHE A 163 -6.52 4.62 -12.18
CA PHE A 163 -7.47 3.57 -12.50
C PHE A 163 -8.67 4.13 -13.28
N ALA A 164 -9.19 3.34 -14.19
CA ALA A 164 -10.43 3.66 -14.88
C ALA A 164 -11.65 3.46 -13.97
N ALA A 165 -12.79 4.03 -14.33
CA ALA A 165 -14.02 3.95 -13.54
C ALA A 165 -14.55 2.51 -13.30
N ASN A 166 -14.02 1.53 -13.99
CA ASN A 166 -14.31 0.10 -13.79
C ASN A 166 -13.28 -0.61 -12.90
N GLY A 167 -12.33 0.13 -12.31
CA GLY A 167 -11.27 -0.40 -11.45
C GLY A 167 -10.09 -1.01 -12.18
N LEU A 168 -10.10 -1.03 -13.50
CA LEU A 168 -8.95 -1.50 -14.25
C LEU A 168 -7.85 -0.43 -14.31
N TYR A 169 -6.62 -0.87 -14.32
CA TYR A 169 -5.46 -0.01 -14.53
C TYR A 169 -5.62 0.81 -15.83
N ALA A 170 -5.38 2.08 -15.75
CA ALA A 170 -5.47 3.01 -16.88
C ALA A 170 -4.11 3.49 -17.35
N ASN A 171 -3.28 4.00 -16.45
CA ASN A 171 -1.90 4.39 -16.71
C ASN A 171 -1.12 4.55 -15.41
N ALA A 172 0.21 4.44 -15.49
CA ALA A 172 1.14 4.79 -14.44
C ALA A 172 2.24 5.68 -15.02
N PHE A 173 2.82 6.52 -14.19
CA PHE A 173 3.97 7.32 -14.56
C PHE A 173 4.83 7.60 -13.33
N THR A 174 6.13 7.66 -13.51
CA THR A 174 7.08 8.05 -12.47
C THR A 174 6.98 9.54 -12.18
N GLY A 175 7.23 9.93 -10.93
CA GLY A 175 7.10 11.29 -10.43
C GLY A 175 8.36 12.14 -10.54
N ASP A 176 8.79 12.70 -9.43
CA ASP A 176 9.93 13.62 -9.35
C ASP A 176 11.24 12.88 -9.56
N VAL A 177 12.08 13.39 -10.45
CA VAL A 177 13.40 12.82 -10.78
C VAL A 177 14.49 13.13 -9.75
N ASP A 178 14.20 13.95 -8.77
CA ASP A 178 15.15 14.32 -7.71
C ASP A 178 15.09 13.38 -6.49
N ILE A 179 14.09 12.47 -6.46
CA ILE A 179 13.86 11.48 -5.40
C ILE A 179 13.91 10.11 -6.03
N VAL A 180 15.09 9.51 -6.00
CA VAL A 180 15.41 8.25 -6.66
C VAL A 180 16.17 7.33 -5.72
N GLY A 181 15.88 6.04 -5.81
CA GLY A 181 16.60 4.97 -5.16
C GLY A 181 17.37 4.08 -6.14
N ASN A 182 18.00 3.06 -5.61
CA ASN A 182 18.54 1.96 -6.42
C ASN A 182 17.73 0.70 -6.13
N ASP A 183 16.59 0.58 -6.78
CA ASP A 183 15.61 -0.44 -6.46
C ASP A 183 15.92 -1.79 -7.08
N THR A 184 15.45 -2.83 -6.40
CA THR A 184 15.47 -4.20 -6.91
C THR A 184 14.03 -4.67 -7.11
N LEU A 185 13.56 -4.66 -8.36
CA LEU A 185 12.18 -4.95 -8.70
C LEU A 185 12.06 -6.27 -9.46
N THR A 186 11.25 -7.19 -8.96
CA THR A 186 11.01 -8.50 -9.55
C THR A 186 9.52 -8.71 -9.80
N GLY A 187 9.10 -8.82 -11.05
CA GLY A 187 7.72 -8.87 -11.46
C GLY A 187 7.05 -10.24 -11.41
N GLY A 188 7.76 -11.33 -11.23
CA GLY A 188 7.17 -12.66 -11.20
C GLY A 188 7.07 -13.36 -12.55
N SER A 189 6.05 -14.18 -12.76
CA SER A 189 5.94 -15.08 -13.92
C SER A 189 4.96 -14.64 -15.01
N ASP A 190 4.20 -13.59 -14.79
CA ASP A 190 3.12 -13.13 -15.68
C ASP A 190 3.48 -11.80 -16.36
N SER A 191 2.52 -10.98 -16.78
CA SER A 191 2.77 -9.75 -17.53
C SER A 191 2.88 -8.56 -16.59
N ASP A 192 4.07 -8.01 -16.43
CA ASP A 192 4.33 -6.92 -15.52
C ASP A 192 4.70 -5.63 -16.24
N VAL A 193 4.41 -4.51 -15.58
CA VAL A 193 4.87 -3.16 -15.93
C VAL A 193 5.79 -2.68 -14.79
N ILE A 194 7.06 -2.46 -15.11
CA ILE A 194 8.10 -2.09 -14.14
C ILE A 194 8.85 -0.86 -14.65
#